data_a69c4ac7b9d102139473654c3b6cf144
#
_entry.id   a69c4ac7b9d102139473654c3b6cf144
#
_cell.length_a   1.000
_cell.length_b   1.000
_cell.length_c   1.000
_cell.angle_alpha   90.00
_cell.angle_beta   90.00
_cell.angle_gamma   90.00
#
_symmetry.space_group_name_H-M   'P 1'
#
loop_
_entity.id
_entity.type
_entity.pdbx_description
1 polymer ?
#
loop_
_entity_poly.entity_id
_entity_poly.type
_entity_poly.pdbx_seq_one_letter_code
_entity_poly.pdbx_strand_id
1 'polypeptide(L)'
;MNIFQKNEQRDVGWQYISLTAGNDEDGIFYCEADNAIGSACLFPPLAGWDDKTPDAAAVLLNEPYPGGTLMQFIHFGSPHIRPVTETYARARFGVSGDAAVQTAQYGVRERAAFIERGSRHRLVPTTETRILEGYCLWTFKIPLKTQNPFSGSPKETEAFRKECDEFLKLRTRALSQLTVMGIQADILPTPSLMGVLRRYFSVYEEWDTGVEEETPLNEQLFPVGSRMNWDSRRHDLLHCSGFSYSQERQYIGLLAIDRYPGSEKPFHFSRMIELLGNPPGDGPQIGMPYALCTTLHFPEQQTKAAKVRANQGQVEKSANPLMLKWSPRLKKKREGY
;
A
#
# COMPACT_ATOMS: atom_id res chain seq x y z
N MET A 1 4.48 38.33 10.12
CA MET A 1 3.99 37.96 8.77
C MET A 1 4.16 36.43 8.67
N ASN A 2 3.05 35.69 8.79
CA ASN A 2 3.05 34.23 8.99
C ASN A 2 3.46 33.52 7.70
N ILE A 3 4.61 32.86 7.71
CA ILE A 3 5.15 32.05 6.61
C ILE A 3 4.17 30.90 6.24
N PHE A 4 3.34 30.48 7.17
CA PHE A 4 2.33 29.42 6.98
C PHE A 4 1.08 29.84 6.20
N GLN A 5 0.75 31.12 6.09
CA GLN A 5 -0.41 31.57 5.32
C GLN A 5 -0.19 31.64 3.81
N LYS A 6 1.06 31.56 3.35
CA LYS A 6 1.38 31.65 1.91
C LYS A 6 1.29 30.32 1.16
N ASN A 7 1.18 29.19 1.88
CA ASN A 7 1.14 27.86 1.29
C ASN A 7 -0.29 27.27 1.14
N GLU A 8 -1.31 27.87 1.74
CA GLU A 8 -2.70 27.35 1.67
C GLU A 8 -3.31 27.35 0.25
N GLN A 9 -2.68 27.97 -0.73
CA GLN A 9 -3.20 28.06 -2.09
C GLN A 9 -2.60 27.06 -3.09
N ARG A 10 -1.67 26.16 -2.69
CA ARG A 10 -0.90 25.34 -3.63
C ARG A 10 -1.01 23.82 -3.46
N ASP A 11 -1.64 23.33 -2.44
CA ASP A 11 -1.66 21.89 -2.21
C ASP A 11 -2.81 21.23 -2.96
N VAL A 12 -2.60 21.01 -4.24
CA VAL A 12 -3.48 20.15 -5.05
C VAL A 12 -3.08 18.71 -4.78
N GLY A 13 -4.06 17.84 -4.45
CA GLY A 13 -3.80 16.47 -3.99
C GLY A 13 -2.91 15.63 -4.91
N TRP A 14 -2.95 15.86 -6.23
CA TRP A 14 -2.14 15.13 -7.21
C TRP A 14 -0.62 15.39 -7.08
N GLN A 15 -0.18 16.51 -6.49
CA GLN A 15 1.25 16.83 -6.30
C GLN A 15 1.97 15.87 -5.34
N TYR A 16 1.22 15.14 -4.51
CA TYR A 16 1.79 14.17 -3.57
C TYR A 16 1.97 12.78 -4.18
N ILE A 17 1.51 12.58 -5.41
CA ILE A 17 1.58 11.29 -6.10
C ILE A 17 2.43 11.45 -7.34
N SER A 18 3.56 10.74 -7.39
CA SER A 18 4.54 10.84 -8.47
C SER A 18 4.21 10.00 -9.71
N LEU A 19 3.08 9.30 -9.71
CA LEU A 19 2.65 8.42 -10.80
C LEU A 19 2.20 9.25 -12.01
N THR A 20 2.97 9.25 -13.10
CA THR A 20 2.70 10.10 -14.28
C THR A 20 2.25 9.33 -15.50
N ALA A 21 2.81 8.16 -15.76
CA ALA A 21 2.49 7.39 -16.95
C ALA A 21 2.45 5.88 -16.66
N GLY A 22 1.79 5.12 -17.51
CA GLY A 22 1.74 3.65 -17.44
C GLY A 22 1.86 3.01 -18.81
N ASN A 23 2.42 1.81 -18.84
CA ASN A 23 2.42 0.90 -19.97
C ASN A 23 1.61 -0.33 -19.57
N ASP A 24 0.44 -0.51 -20.15
CA ASP A 24 -0.49 -1.59 -19.82
C ASP A 24 -0.01 -2.95 -20.32
N GLU A 25 0.76 -3.00 -21.40
CA GLU A 25 1.29 -4.24 -21.96
C GLU A 25 2.23 -4.94 -20.97
N ASP A 26 3.11 -4.15 -20.35
CA ASP A 26 4.09 -4.66 -19.39
C ASP A 26 3.66 -4.49 -17.93
N GLY A 27 2.61 -3.70 -17.64
CA GLY A 27 2.21 -3.32 -16.29
C GLY A 27 3.30 -2.54 -15.55
N ILE A 28 3.97 -1.63 -16.28
CA ILE A 28 5.02 -0.76 -15.75
C ILE A 28 4.47 0.66 -15.61
N PHE A 29 4.75 1.29 -14.50
CA PHE A 29 4.39 2.67 -14.20
C PHE A 29 5.63 3.53 -14.04
N TYR A 30 5.58 4.75 -14.57
CA TYR A 30 6.62 5.75 -14.38
C TYR A 30 6.24 6.76 -13.32
N CYS A 31 7.15 7.02 -12.41
CA CYS A 31 7.05 7.97 -11.32
C CYS A 31 8.06 9.10 -11.56
N GLU A 32 7.61 10.20 -12.15
CA GLU A 32 8.47 11.28 -12.62
C GLU A 32 9.25 11.98 -11.48
N ALA A 33 8.56 12.37 -10.42
CA ALA A 33 9.17 13.09 -9.30
C ALA A 33 10.28 12.28 -8.59
N ASP A 34 10.19 10.95 -8.65
CA ASP A 34 11.18 10.04 -8.05
C ASP A 34 12.20 9.52 -9.08
N ASN A 35 12.01 9.83 -10.36
CA ASN A 35 12.72 9.24 -11.48
C ASN A 35 12.81 7.70 -11.34
N ALA A 36 11.68 7.05 -11.26
CA ALA A 36 11.58 5.64 -10.95
C ALA A 36 10.53 4.94 -11.80
N ILE A 37 10.70 3.64 -11.99
CA ILE A 37 9.67 2.76 -12.55
C ILE A 37 9.19 1.77 -11.52
N GLY A 38 7.95 1.37 -11.64
CA GLY A 38 7.33 0.44 -10.72
C GLY A 38 6.24 -0.42 -11.34
N SER A 39 5.73 -1.33 -10.57
CA SER A 39 4.57 -2.16 -10.87
C SER A 39 3.69 -2.30 -9.65
N ALA A 40 2.43 -2.59 -9.86
CA ALA A 40 1.45 -2.83 -8.82
C ALA A 40 0.73 -4.15 -9.07
N CYS A 41 0.51 -4.92 -8.02
CA CYS A 41 -0.21 -6.19 -8.08
C CYS A 41 -1.25 -6.25 -6.97
N LEU A 42 -2.41 -6.82 -7.29
CA LEU A 42 -3.50 -7.03 -6.35
C LEU A 42 -3.61 -8.52 -5.99
N PHE A 43 -3.91 -8.82 -4.74
CA PHE A 43 -4.17 -10.19 -4.30
C PHE A 43 -5.09 -10.20 -3.06
N PRO A 44 -5.84 -11.30 -2.84
CA PRO A 44 -6.63 -11.47 -1.63
C PRO A 44 -5.71 -11.62 -0.40
N PRO A 45 -6.16 -11.23 0.80
CA PRO A 45 -5.43 -11.51 2.02
C PRO A 45 -5.14 -13.00 2.18
N LEU A 46 -3.95 -13.33 2.69
CA LEU A 46 -3.61 -14.71 3.00
C LEU A 46 -4.54 -15.27 4.08
N ALA A 47 -5.12 -16.43 3.81
CA ALA A 47 -5.99 -17.13 4.76
C ALA A 47 -5.20 -17.81 5.90
N GLY A 48 -3.89 -17.93 5.76
CA GLY A 48 -3.03 -18.60 6.73
C GLY A 48 -1.55 -18.40 6.43
N TRP A 49 -0.73 -18.92 7.31
CA TRP A 49 0.72 -18.85 7.26
C TRP A 49 1.28 -20.25 7.55
N ASP A 50 2.12 -20.77 6.69
CA ASP A 50 2.77 -22.06 6.88
C ASP A 50 4.25 -21.90 7.26
N ASP A 51 4.89 -23.01 7.64
CA ASP A 51 6.29 -23.01 8.07
C ASP A 51 7.28 -22.64 6.93
N LYS A 52 6.85 -22.69 5.67
CA LYS A 52 7.67 -22.37 4.49
C LYS A 52 7.59 -20.88 4.12
N THR A 53 6.54 -20.19 4.55
CA THR A 53 6.32 -18.79 4.22
C THR A 53 7.46 -17.88 4.71
N PRO A 54 8.03 -18.04 5.93
CA PRO A 54 9.17 -17.25 6.37
C PRO A 54 10.41 -17.42 5.49
N ASP A 55 10.70 -18.64 5.03
CA ASP A 55 11.85 -18.91 4.18
C ASP A 55 11.68 -18.26 2.81
N ALA A 56 10.51 -18.38 2.20
CA ALA A 56 10.20 -17.73 0.94
C ALA A 56 10.24 -16.18 1.07
N ALA A 57 9.73 -15.63 2.17
CA ALA A 57 9.83 -14.20 2.47
C ALA A 57 11.31 -13.77 2.63
N ALA A 58 12.13 -14.59 3.30
CA ALA A 58 13.56 -14.31 3.42
C ALA A 58 14.26 -14.30 2.05
N VAL A 59 13.92 -15.20 1.14
CA VAL A 59 14.44 -15.20 -0.24
C VAL A 59 14.02 -13.92 -0.97
N LEU A 60 12.73 -13.56 -0.91
CA LEU A 60 12.22 -12.31 -1.49
C LEU A 60 12.99 -11.08 -0.98
N LEU A 61 13.24 -11.00 0.33
CA LEU A 61 13.89 -9.85 0.95
C LEU A 61 15.41 -9.80 0.75
N ASN A 62 16.05 -10.95 0.48
CA ASN A 62 17.48 -11.05 0.25
C ASN A 62 17.88 -10.97 -1.24
N GLU A 63 16.92 -10.84 -2.14
CA GLU A 63 17.22 -10.60 -3.57
C GLU A 63 18.07 -9.32 -3.72
N PRO A 64 19.07 -9.29 -4.60
CA PRO A 64 19.93 -8.13 -4.81
C PRO A 64 19.20 -7.01 -5.57
N TYR A 65 18.33 -6.30 -4.88
CA TYR A 65 17.63 -5.15 -5.44
C TYR A 65 18.57 -3.95 -5.60
N PRO A 66 18.36 -3.12 -6.64
CA PRO A 66 19.04 -1.84 -6.76
C PRO A 66 18.87 -0.97 -5.50
N GLY A 67 19.91 -0.23 -5.13
CA GLY A 67 19.79 0.72 -4.03
C GLY A 67 18.71 1.76 -4.30
N GLY A 68 17.88 2.05 -3.30
CA GLY A 68 16.71 2.93 -3.45
C GLY A 68 15.42 2.22 -3.86
N THR A 69 15.45 0.90 -4.08
CA THR A 69 14.24 0.12 -4.30
C THR A 69 13.26 0.25 -3.13
N LEU A 70 11.98 0.43 -3.45
CA LEU A 70 10.88 0.43 -2.50
C LEU A 70 9.91 -0.71 -2.82
N MET A 71 9.53 -1.44 -1.79
CA MET A 71 8.40 -2.35 -1.81
C MET A 71 7.37 -1.92 -0.78
N GLN A 72 6.10 -1.96 -1.15
CA GLN A 72 5.02 -1.69 -0.21
C GLN A 72 4.01 -2.83 -0.27
N PHE A 73 3.62 -3.28 0.90
CA PHE A 73 2.48 -4.16 1.11
C PHE A 73 1.40 -3.36 1.80
N ILE A 74 0.30 -3.16 1.12
CA ILE A 74 -0.80 -2.33 1.62
C ILE A 74 -2.03 -3.21 1.74
N HIS A 75 -2.49 -3.43 2.97
CA HIS A 75 -3.73 -4.13 3.23
C HIS A 75 -4.85 -3.12 3.40
N PHE A 76 -5.89 -3.25 2.58
CA PHE A 76 -7.07 -2.41 2.61
C PHE A 76 -8.24 -3.12 3.28
N GLY A 77 -8.94 -2.39 4.15
CA GLY A 77 -10.31 -2.70 4.53
C GLY A 77 -11.24 -1.72 3.84
N SER A 78 -11.87 -2.15 2.76
CA SER A 78 -12.70 -1.32 1.90
C SER A 78 -14.19 -1.54 2.17
N PRO A 79 -15.02 -0.50 2.27
CA PRO A 79 -16.47 -0.64 2.32
C PRO A 79 -17.08 -0.91 0.95
N HIS A 80 -16.28 -0.97 -0.11
CA HIS A 80 -16.73 -1.14 -1.48
C HIS A 80 -16.97 -2.61 -1.83
N ILE A 81 -17.97 -3.20 -1.18
CA ILE A 81 -18.31 -4.63 -1.25
C ILE A 81 -19.32 -4.98 -2.35
N ARG A 82 -19.81 -4.00 -3.09
CA ARG A 82 -20.84 -4.20 -4.12
C ARG A 82 -20.44 -5.24 -5.19
N PRO A 83 -19.19 -5.28 -5.72
CA PRO A 83 -18.80 -6.31 -6.67
C PRO A 83 -18.95 -7.74 -6.10
N VAL A 84 -18.68 -7.91 -4.80
CA VAL A 84 -18.83 -9.20 -4.12
C VAL A 84 -20.32 -9.56 -3.97
N THR A 85 -21.16 -8.61 -3.55
CA THR A 85 -22.60 -8.83 -3.40
C THR A 85 -23.29 -9.05 -4.72
N GLU A 86 -22.90 -8.38 -5.79
CA GLU A 86 -23.39 -8.61 -7.15
C GLU A 86 -22.99 -10.00 -7.65
N THR A 87 -21.75 -10.43 -7.44
CA THR A 87 -21.30 -11.78 -7.80
C THR A 87 -22.09 -12.83 -7.02
N TYR A 88 -22.29 -12.61 -5.71
CA TYR A 88 -23.13 -13.46 -4.87
C TYR A 88 -24.57 -13.55 -5.39
N ALA A 89 -25.16 -12.44 -5.77
CA ALA A 89 -26.53 -12.39 -6.30
C ALA A 89 -26.62 -13.06 -7.68
N ARG A 90 -25.70 -12.71 -8.59
CA ARG A 90 -25.66 -13.22 -9.97
C ARG A 90 -25.56 -14.73 -10.03
N ALA A 91 -24.74 -15.34 -9.21
CA ALA A 91 -24.58 -16.79 -9.11
C ALA A 91 -25.88 -17.52 -8.71
N ARG A 92 -26.87 -16.81 -8.15
CA ARG A 92 -28.13 -17.37 -7.64
C ARG A 92 -29.36 -16.97 -8.47
N PHE A 93 -29.22 -16.03 -9.42
CA PHE A 93 -30.31 -15.58 -10.29
C PHE A 93 -30.41 -16.37 -11.61
N GLY A 94 -29.53 -17.29 -11.90
CA GLY A 94 -29.46 -18.02 -13.16
C GLY A 94 -30.59 -19.03 -13.41
N VAL A 95 -31.60 -19.12 -12.52
CA VAL A 95 -32.74 -20.06 -12.66
C VAL A 95 -34.00 -19.25 -12.86
N SER A 96 -34.57 -19.32 -14.07
CA SER A 96 -35.95 -18.86 -14.35
C SER A 96 -36.94 -19.92 -13.87
N GLY A 97 -37.93 -19.55 -13.09
CA GLY A 97 -38.90 -20.52 -12.60
C GLY A 97 -40.00 -19.97 -11.68
N ASP A 98 -40.66 -20.85 -10.98
CA ASP A 98 -41.84 -20.72 -10.16
C ASP A 98 -41.81 -19.62 -9.07
N ALA A 99 -42.94 -19.39 -8.41
CA ALA A 99 -43.04 -18.45 -7.28
C ALA A 99 -42.05 -18.71 -6.14
N ALA A 100 -41.64 -19.97 -5.92
CA ALA A 100 -40.59 -20.33 -4.96
C ALA A 100 -39.24 -19.75 -5.35
N VAL A 101 -38.90 -19.77 -6.64
CA VAL A 101 -37.63 -19.17 -7.16
C VAL A 101 -37.67 -17.65 -7.01
N GLN A 102 -38.80 -16.99 -7.27
CA GLN A 102 -38.95 -15.56 -7.07
C GLN A 102 -38.77 -15.17 -5.59
N THR A 103 -39.33 -15.96 -4.68
CA THR A 103 -39.18 -15.75 -3.23
C THR A 103 -37.70 -15.92 -2.81
N ALA A 104 -37.03 -16.94 -3.34
CA ALA A 104 -35.59 -17.17 -3.09
C ALA A 104 -34.74 -16.01 -3.65
N GLN A 105 -35.03 -15.52 -4.84
CA GLN A 105 -34.36 -14.38 -5.44
C GLN A 105 -34.57 -13.09 -4.63
N TYR A 106 -35.79 -12.86 -4.11
CA TYR A 106 -36.02 -11.76 -3.18
C TYR A 106 -35.17 -11.86 -1.95
N GLY A 107 -35.10 -13.03 -1.31
CA GLY A 107 -34.25 -13.26 -0.15
C GLY A 107 -32.76 -13.03 -0.42
N VAL A 108 -32.26 -13.38 -1.62
CA VAL A 108 -30.88 -13.09 -2.04
C VAL A 108 -30.64 -11.59 -2.20
N ARG A 109 -31.56 -10.84 -2.78
CA ARG A 109 -31.46 -9.39 -2.93
C ARG A 109 -31.47 -8.67 -1.58
N GLU A 110 -32.39 -9.05 -0.68
CA GLU A 110 -32.46 -8.48 0.67
C GLU A 110 -31.17 -8.75 1.46
N ARG A 111 -30.59 -9.96 1.33
CA ARG A 111 -29.30 -10.28 1.96
C ARG A 111 -28.15 -9.44 1.38
N ALA A 112 -28.08 -9.29 0.07
CA ALA A 112 -27.10 -8.44 -0.59
C ALA A 112 -27.23 -6.98 -0.09
N ALA A 113 -28.44 -6.44 -0.09
CA ALA A 113 -28.73 -5.09 0.39
C ALA A 113 -28.40 -4.91 1.90
N PHE A 114 -28.64 -5.94 2.72
CA PHE A 114 -28.26 -5.92 4.14
C PHE A 114 -26.73 -5.85 4.28
N ILE A 115 -25.98 -6.66 3.53
CA ILE A 115 -24.52 -6.68 3.54
C ILE A 115 -24.00 -5.31 3.06
N GLU A 116 -24.52 -4.74 1.97
CA GLU A 116 -24.13 -3.42 1.48
C GLU A 116 -24.41 -2.30 2.48
N ARG A 117 -25.53 -2.33 3.17
CA ARG A 117 -25.80 -1.41 4.28
C ARG A 117 -24.80 -1.55 5.41
N GLY A 118 -24.40 -2.80 5.73
CA GLY A 118 -23.42 -3.11 6.76
C GLY A 118 -22.01 -2.61 6.46
N SER A 119 -21.68 -2.29 5.20
CA SER A 119 -20.40 -1.67 4.86
C SER A 119 -20.36 -0.15 5.13
N ARG A 120 -21.52 0.50 5.03
CA ARG A 120 -21.65 1.97 5.23
C ARG A 120 -22.08 2.33 6.64
N HIS A 121 -22.85 1.47 7.28
CA HIS A 121 -23.43 1.68 8.61
C HIS A 121 -23.03 0.56 9.57
N ARG A 122 -23.11 0.82 10.86
CA ARG A 122 -22.90 -0.20 11.89
C ARG A 122 -23.89 -1.34 11.73
N LEU A 123 -23.40 -2.58 11.75
CA LEU A 123 -24.27 -3.77 11.74
C LEU A 123 -25.06 -3.91 13.04
N VAL A 124 -24.43 -3.56 14.15
CA VAL A 124 -25.02 -3.62 15.48
C VAL A 124 -24.88 -2.24 16.13
N PRO A 125 -25.96 -1.66 16.65
CA PRO A 125 -25.94 -0.30 17.22
C PRO A 125 -24.93 -0.09 18.35
N THR A 126 -24.60 -1.16 19.08
CA THR A 126 -23.67 -1.12 20.24
C THR A 126 -22.22 -1.33 19.88
N THR A 127 -21.91 -1.64 18.62
CA THR A 127 -20.53 -1.89 18.17
C THR A 127 -20.19 -1.00 16.96
N GLU A 128 -18.92 -0.75 16.73
CA GLU A 128 -18.45 -0.07 15.51
C GLU A 128 -18.27 -1.03 14.32
N THR A 129 -18.74 -2.28 14.44
CA THR A 129 -18.54 -3.32 13.45
C THR A 129 -19.20 -2.96 12.12
N ARG A 130 -18.41 -2.97 11.06
CA ARG A 130 -18.85 -2.81 9.66
C ARG A 130 -18.34 -3.99 8.84
N ILE A 131 -18.99 -4.22 7.71
CA ILE A 131 -18.50 -5.20 6.72
C ILE A 131 -17.53 -4.49 5.79
N LEU A 132 -16.29 -4.97 5.78
CA LEU A 132 -15.24 -4.46 4.90
C LEU A 132 -14.70 -5.61 4.05
N GLU A 133 -14.42 -5.33 2.79
CA GLU A 133 -13.69 -6.25 1.92
C GLU A 133 -12.19 -6.04 2.15
N GLY A 134 -11.48 -7.13 2.40
CA GLY A 134 -10.02 -7.13 2.52
C GLY A 134 -9.36 -7.46 1.19
N TYR A 135 -8.42 -6.63 0.75
CA TYR A 135 -7.51 -6.93 -0.35
C TYR A 135 -6.13 -6.33 -0.09
N CYS A 136 -5.13 -6.91 -0.71
CA CYS A 136 -3.75 -6.48 -0.57
C CYS A 136 -3.24 -5.93 -1.90
N LEU A 137 -2.59 -4.79 -1.85
CA LEU A 137 -1.84 -4.20 -2.95
C LEU A 137 -0.35 -4.34 -2.65
N TRP A 138 0.40 -4.96 -3.55
CA TRP A 138 1.84 -4.95 -3.53
C TRP A 138 2.34 -3.99 -4.59
N THR A 139 3.19 -3.05 -4.20
CA THR A 139 3.88 -2.15 -5.12
C THR A 139 5.38 -2.37 -5.04
N PHE A 140 6.02 -2.35 -6.19
CA PHE A 140 7.44 -2.55 -6.36
C PHE A 140 8.00 -1.45 -7.24
N LYS A 141 8.92 -0.63 -6.72
CA LYS A 141 9.47 0.54 -7.41
C LYS A 141 10.99 0.54 -7.33
N ILE A 142 11.67 0.76 -8.46
CA ILE A 142 13.13 0.92 -8.54
C ILE A 142 13.48 2.29 -9.12
N PRO A 143 14.56 2.94 -8.65
CA PRO A 143 15.06 4.17 -9.24
C PRO A 143 15.69 3.90 -10.61
N LEU A 144 15.51 4.82 -11.53
CA LEU A 144 16.17 4.82 -12.85
C LEU A 144 17.53 5.50 -12.75
N LYS A 145 18.47 5.03 -13.55
CA LYS A 145 19.76 5.69 -13.80
C LYS A 145 19.64 6.71 -14.93
N THR A 146 18.76 6.42 -15.90
CA THR A 146 18.44 7.32 -17.01
C THR A 146 17.67 8.52 -16.48
N GLN A 147 18.19 9.73 -16.72
CA GLN A 147 17.60 10.96 -16.13
C GLN A 147 16.38 11.46 -16.92
N ASN A 148 16.38 11.35 -18.23
CA ASN A 148 15.31 11.84 -19.10
C ASN A 148 14.86 10.75 -20.08
N PRO A 149 14.10 9.74 -19.61
CA PRO A 149 13.73 8.59 -20.44
C PRO A 149 12.91 8.96 -21.69
N PHE A 150 12.23 10.10 -21.67
CA PHE A 150 11.37 10.60 -22.74
C PHE A 150 11.98 11.79 -23.52
N SER A 151 13.30 11.98 -23.44
CA SER A 151 14.01 13.10 -24.12
C SER A 151 14.00 13.01 -25.66
N GLY A 152 13.58 11.87 -26.24
CA GLY A 152 13.68 11.59 -27.67
C GLY A 152 15.10 11.22 -28.14
N SER A 153 16.09 11.22 -27.26
CA SER A 153 17.45 10.76 -27.59
C SER A 153 17.48 9.23 -27.78
N PRO A 154 17.94 8.71 -28.93
CA PRO A 154 18.00 7.27 -29.15
C PRO A 154 18.83 6.51 -28.09
N LYS A 155 19.88 7.15 -27.58
CA LYS A 155 20.73 6.57 -26.53
C LYS A 155 20.00 6.45 -25.19
N GLU A 156 19.24 7.47 -24.81
CA GLU A 156 18.48 7.45 -23.54
C GLU A 156 17.29 6.51 -23.65
N THR A 157 16.61 6.48 -24.79
CA THR A 157 15.53 5.53 -25.05
C THR A 157 16.01 4.07 -24.95
N GLU A 158 17.16 3.75 -25.53
CA GLU A 158 17.73 2.40 -25.46
C GLU A 158 18.20 2.06 -24.04
N ALA A 159 18.77 3.02 -23.30
CA ALA A 159 19.13 2.84 -21.88
C ALA A 159 17.90 2.57 -21.03
N PHE A 160 16.85 3.37 -21.20
CA PHE A 160 15.58 3.20 -20.49
C PHE A 160 14.94 1.84 -20.78
N ARG A 161 14.93 1.41 -22.05
CA ARG A 161 14.42 0.09 -22.43
C ARG A 161 15.14 -1.04 -21.70
N LYS A 162 16.48 -0.97 -21.61
CA LYS A 162 17.27 -1.96 -20.86
C LYS A 162 16.92 -1.96 -19.37
N GLU A 163 16.72 -0.79 -18.79
CA GLU A 163 16.31 -0.70 -17.40
C GLU A 163 14.91 -1.28 -17.17
N CYS A 164 13.98 -1.09 -18.11
CA CYS A 164 12.67 -1.75 -18.09
C CYS A 164 12.81 -3.29 -18.18
N ASP A 165 13.65 -3.80 -19.07
CA ASP A 165 13.88 -5.25 -19.20
C ASP A 165 14.49 -5.86 -17.92
N GLU A 166 15.40 -5.15 -17.27
CA GLU A 166 15.97 -5.55 -15.98
C GLU A 166 14.90 -5.54 -14.87
N PHE A 167 14.07 -4.51 -14.85
CA PHE A 167 12.95 -4.40 -13.90
C PHE A 167 11.97 -5.56 -14.07
N LEU A 168 11.58 -5.91 -15.30
CA LEU A 168 10.67 -7.02 -15.58
C LEU A 168 11.22 -8.36 -15.05
N LYS A 169 12.52 -8.60 -15.20
CA LYS A 169 13.19 -9.79 -14.66
C LYS A 169 13.16 -9.81 -13.12
N LEU A 170 13.42 -8.67 -12.48
CA LEU A 170 13.34 -8.55 -11.02
C LEU A 170 11.92 -8.76 -10.51
N ARG A 171 10.93 -8.14 -11.17
CA ARG A 171 9.50 -8.32 -10.83
C ARG A 171 9.08 -9.78 -10.97
N THR A 172 9.45 -10.44 -12.06
CA THR A 172 9.11 -11.86 -12.27
C THR A 172 9.67 -12.76 -11.17
N ARG A 173 10.92 -12.53 -10.74
CA ARG A 173 11.51 -13.26 -9.62
C ARG A 173 10.77 -13.00 -8.32
N ALA A 174 10.45 -11.74 -8.02
CA ALA A 174 9.71 -11.37 -6.82
C ALA A 174 8.30 -12.00 -6.81
N LEU A 175 7.58 -11.96 -7.94
CA LEU A 175 6.27 -12.61 -8.08
C LEU A 175 6.36 -14.12 -7.91
N SER A 176 7.42 -14.77 -8.39
CA SER A 176 7.63 -16.19 -8.18
C SER A 176 7.79 -16.53 -6.69
N GLN A 177 8.49 -15.69 -5.92
CA GLN A 177 8.59 -15.87 -4.47
C GLN A 177 7.24 -15.65 -3.76
N LEU A 178 6.46 -14.66 -4.17
CA LEU A 178 5.10 -14.47 -3.67
C LEU A 178 4.23 -15.70 -3.93
N THR A 179 4.35 -16.30 -5.12
CA THR A 179 3.62 -17.55 -5.46
C THR A 179 4.04 -18.71 -4.55
N VAL A 180 5.32 -18.86 -4.22
CA VAL A 180 5.80 -19.86 -3.25
C VAL A 180 5.22 -19.63 -1.86
N MET A 181 4.96 -18.38 -1.48
CA MET A 181 4.25 -18.01 -0.24
C MET A 181 2.74 -18.24 -0.31
N GLY A 182 2.20 -18.78 -1.42
CA GLY A 182 0.77 -18.96 -1.63
C GLY A 182 0.03 -17.70 -2.10
N ILE A 183 0.76 -16.65 -2.45
CA ILE A 183 0.18 -15.38 -2.94
C ILE A 183 0.11 -15.44 -4.46
N GLN A 184 -1.12 -15.48 -4.99
CA GLN A 184 -1.39 -15.28 -6.41
C GLN A 184 -1.69 -13.81 -6.65
N ALA A 185 -0.72 -13.09 -7.19
CA ALA A 185 -0.79 -11.66 -7.39
C ALA A 185 -1.06 -11.33 -8.86
N ASP A 186 -2.14 -10.62 -9.11
CA ASP A 186 -2.50 -10.13 -10.45
C ASP A 186 -1.86 -8.77 -10.71
N ILE A 187 -1.11 -8.65 -11.80
CA ILE A 187 -0.51 -7.38 -12.23
C ILE A 187 -1.64 -6.45 -12.67
N LEU A 188 -1.65 -5.23 -12.13
CA LEU A 188 -2.67 -4.25 -12.43
C LEU A 188 -2.31 -3.45 -13.68
N PRO A 189 -3.18 -3.41 -14.71
CA PRO A 189 -3.09 -2.41 -15.78
C PRO A 189 -3.48 -1.03 -15.24
N THR A 190 -3.15 0.02 -15.99
CA THR A 190 -3.37 1.42 -15.60
C THR A 190 -4.79 1.71 -15.11
N PRO A 191 -5.87 1.33 -15.84
CA PRO A 191 -7.22 1.61 -15.38
C PRO A 191 -7.55 0.96 -14.03
N SER A 192 -7.07 -0.26 -13.81
CA SER A 192 -7.29 -0.99 -12.56
C SER A 192 -6.54 -0.36 -11.39
N LEU A 193 -5.27 0.03 -11.59
CA LEU A 193 -4.50 0.73 -10.56
C LEU A 193 -5.14 2.07 -10.21
N MET A 194 -5.56 2.84 -11.22
CA MET A 194 -6.24 4.11 -11.00
C MET A 194 -7.54 3.92 -10.22
N GLY A 195 -8.32 2.89 -10.53
CA GLY A 195 -9.51 2.53 -9.76
C GLY A 195 -9.22 2.19 -8.31
N VAL A 196 -8.14 1.44 -8.02
CA VAL A 196 -7.72 1.13 -6.64
C VAL A 196 -7.29 2.40 -5.90
N LEU A 197 -6.48 3.25 -6.52
CA LEU A 197 -6.01 4.49 -5.89
C LEU A 197 -7.15 5.48 -5.63
N ARG A 198 -8.08 5.65 -6.57
CA ARG A 198 -9.27 6.49 -6.39
C ARG A 198 -10.11 6.01 -5.21
N ARG A 199 -10.34 4.68 -5.09
CA ARG A 199 -11.06 4.08 -3.95
C ARG A 199 -10.32 4.25 -2.62
N TYR A 200 -9.02 4.28 -2.63
CA TYR A 200 -8.22 4.54 -1.43
C TYR A 200 -8.49 5.93 -0.85
N PHE A 201 -8.58 6.94 -1.71
CA PHE A 201 -8.82 8.31 -1.27
C PHE A 201 -10.31 8.66 -1.12
N SER A 202 -11.20 7.98 -1.86
CA SER A 202 -12.64 8.22 -1.86
C SER A 202 -13.40 6.91 -1.67
N VAL A 203 -13.29 6.39 -0.45
CA VAL A 203 -13.69 5.02 -0.07
C VAL A 203 -15.16 4.67 -0.27
N TYR A 204 -16.06 5.66 -0.39
CA TYR A 204 -17.49 5.47 -0.56
C TYR A 204 -18.00 5.79 -1.96
N GLU A 205 -17.14 6.24 -2.86
CA GLU A 205 -17.51 6.59 -4.24
C GLU A 205 -17.33 5.41 -5.20
N GLU A 206 -18.22 5.33 -6.18
CA GLU A 206 -18.01 4.50 -7.35
C GLU A 206 -17.28 5.33 -8.40
N TRP A 207 -16.05 4.97 -8.69
CA TRP A 207 -15.24 5.67 -9.66
C TRP A 207 -15.30 4.98 -11.02
N ASP A 208 -15.44 5.78 -12.06
CA ASP A 208 -15.15 5.33 -13.42
C ASP A 208 -13.67 4.91 -13.51
N THR A 209 -13.42 3.79 -14.17
CA THR A 209 -12.06 3.29 -14.44
C THR A 209 -11.47 3.91 -15.70
N GLY A 210 -12.18 4.85 -16.33
CA GLY A 210 -11.68 5.58 -17.50
C GLY A 210 -10.36 6.30 -17.20
N VAL A 211 -9.42 6.20 -18.14
CA VAL A 211 -8.12 6.88 -18.10
C VAL A 211 -7.92 7.57 -19.45
N GLU A 212 -7.56 8.84 -19.41
CA GLU A 212 -7.20 9.62 -20.58
C GLU A 212 -5.71 9.45 -20.89
N GLU A 213 -5.38 9.10 -22.13
CA GLU A 213 -3.98 8.80 -22.54
C GLU A 213 -3.08 10.04 -22.55
N GLU A 214 -3.64 11.22 -22.83
CA GLU A 214 -2.86 12.45 -23.01
C GLU A 214 -2.63 13.20 -21.69
N THR A 215 -3.33 12.82 -20.62
CA THR A 215 -3.25 13.50 -19.31
C THR A 215 -2.42 12.68 -18.33
N PRO A 216 -1.49 13.30 -17.56
CA PRO A 216 -0.74 12.59 -16.53
C PRO A 216 -1.65 11.85 -15.54
N LEU A 217 -1.28 10.62 -15.15
CA LEU A 217 -2.12 9.76 -14.33
C LEU A 217 -2.45 10.37 -12.96
N ASN A 218 -1.49 11.05 -12.34
CA ASN A 218 -1.70 11.71 -11.05
C ASN A 218 -2.74 12.83 -11.12
N GLU A 219 -2.84 13.55 -12.24
CA GLU A 219 -3.83 14.62 -12.42
C GLU A 219 -5.26 14.07 -12.55
N GLN A 220 -5.39 12.81 -12.98
CA GLN A 220 -6.68 12.12 -13.13
C GLN A 220 -7.15 11.39 -11.85
N LEU A 221 -6.33 11.34 -10.79
CA LEU A 221 -6.69 10.64 -9.57
C LEU A 221 -7.81 11.29 -8.78
N PHE A 222 -7.93 12.61 -8.89
CA PHE A 222 -8.86 13.39 -8.09
C PHE A 222 -9.69 14.32 -8.97
N PRO A 223 -10.93 14.65 -8.55
CA PRO A 223 -11.72 15.68 -9.21
C PRO A 223 -10.97 17.02 -9.29
N VAL A 224 -11.23 17.77 -10.35
CA VAL A 224 -10.65 19.10 -10.53
C VAL A 224 -11.03 20.00 -9.35
N GLY A 225 -10.03 20.66 -8.77
CA GLY A 225 -10.24 21.54 -7.61
C GLY A 225 -10.16 20.85 -6.25
N SER A 226 -9.90 19.52 -6.21
CA SER A 226 -9.66 18.81 -4.96
C SER A 226 -8.41 19.33 -4.25
N ARG A 227 -8.44 19.37 -2.93
CA ARG A 227 -7.37 19.86 -2.08
C ARG A 227 -7.09 18.93 -0.93
N MET A 228 -5.84 18.83 -0.54
CA MET A 228 -5.35 18.03 0.57
C MET A 228 -4.50 18.91 1.48
N ASN A 229 -4.92 19.08 2.73
CA ASN A 229 -4.21 19.93 3.69
C ASN A 229 -4.11 19.21 5.04
N TRP A 230 -2.99 19.38 5.72
CA TRP A 230 -2.86 18.97 7.10
C TRP A 230 -3.74 19.84 8.00
N ASP A 231 -4.42 19.21 8.97
CA ASP A 231 -5.12 19.97 9.99
C ASP A 231 -4.11 20.70 10.87
N SER A 232 -4.26 22.02 10.96
CA SER A 232 -3.35 22.88 11.73
C SER A 232 -3.39 22.65 13.24
N ARG A 233 -4.44 22.01 13.74
CA ARG A 233 -4.66 21.69 15.17
C ARG A 233 -4.32 20.23 15.49
N ARG A 234 -4.45 19.36 14.49
CA ARG A 234 -4.23 17.92 14.61
C ARG A 234 -3.30 17.46 13.51
N HIS A 235 -2.02 17.35 13.81
CA HIS A 235 -0.98 16.95 12.86
C HIS A 235 -1.08 15.49 12.40
N ASP A 236 -1.97 14.71 13.00
CA ASP A 236 -2.29 13.33 12.65
C ASP A 236 -3.48 13.20 11.66
N LEU A 237 -4.10 14.33 11.29
CA LEU A 237 -5.22 14.36 10.36
C LEU A 237 -4.90 15.10 9.08
N LEU A 238 -5.22 14.45 7.98
CA LEU A 238 -5.22 15.02 6.65
C LEU A 238 -6.65 15.38 6.27
N HIS A 239 -6.88 16.65 6.00
CA HIS A 239 -8.16 17.16 5.52
C HIS A 239 -8.18 17.16 4.00
N CYS A 240 -9.11 16.39 3.42
CA CYS A 240 -9.34 16.29 1.99
C CYS A 240 -10.68 16.96 1.65
N SER A 241 -10.67 17.91 0.72
CA SER A 241 -11.87 18.55 0.21
C SER A 241 -11.98 18.34 -1.30
N GLY A 242 -13.19 18.10 -1.79
CA GLY A 242 -13.46 17.84 -3.21
C GLY A 242 -12.98 16.47 -3.71
N PHE A 243 -12.64 15.53 -2.83
CA PHE A 243 -12.25 14.17 -3.19
C PHE A 243 -13.43 13.27 -3.48
N SER A 244 -14.61 13.66 -3.07
CA SER A 244 -15.85 12.92 -3.22
C SER A 244 -16.94 13.86 -3.72
N TYR A 245 -17.76 13.37 -4.65
CA TYR A 245 -18.92 14.11 -5.13
C TYR A 245 -20.06 14.14 -4.10
N SER A 246 -20.09 13.14 -3.20
CA SER A 246 -21.12 13.01 -2.16
C SER A 246 -20.74 13.66 -0.84
N GLN A 247 -19.46 13.93 -0.61
CA GLN A 247 -18.92 14.48 0.64
C GLN A 247 -18.00 15.67 0.37
N GLU A 248 -18.42 16.86 0.78
CA GLU A 248 -17.58 18.06 0.64
C GLU A 248 -16.26 17.98 1.40
N ARG A 249 -16.22 17.24 2.51
CA ARG A 249 -15.05 17.12 3.39
C ARG A 249 -14.85 15.68 3.84
N GLN A 250 -13.62 15.24 3.75
CA GLN A 250 -13.18 13.93 4.22
C GLN A 250 -11.91 14.10 5.05
N TYR A 251 -11.76 13.28 6.08
CA TYR A 251 -10.57 13.27 6.93
C TYR A 251 -9.90 11.92 6.86
N ILE A 252 -8.58 11.92 6.69
CA ILE A 252 -7.75 10.71 6.74
C ILE A 252 -6.86 10.85 7.96
N GLY A 253 -7.07 9.95 8.94
CA GLY A 253 -6.21 9.83 10.12
C GLY A 253 -4.96 9.02 9.78
N LEU A 254 -3.79 9.49 10.18
CA LEU A 254 -2.53 8.79 10.04
C LEU A 254 -2.07 8.25 11.38
N LEU A 255 -1.83 6.95 11.42
CA LEU A 255 -1.31 6.26 12.60
C LEU A 255 0.01 5.58 12.23
N ALA A 256 0.98 5.66 13.11
CA ALA A 256 2.24 4.94 12.98
C ALA A 256 2.48 4.06 14.19
N ILE A 257 3.20 2.95 13.98
CA ILE A 257 3.65 2.09 15.08
C ILE A 257 4.85 2.77 15.73
N ASP A 258 4.67 3.28 16.95
CA ASP A 258 5.74 3.92 17.73
C ASP A 258 6.74 2.89 18.26
N ARG A 259 6.23 1.76 18.76
CA ARG A 259 7.09 0.70 19.34
C ARG A 259 6.61 -0.68 18.92
N TYR A 260 7.53 -1.47 18.42
CA TYR A 260 7.31 -2.90 18.27
C TYR A 260 7.43 -3.59 19.63
N PRO A 261 6.60 -4.61 19.93
CA PRO A 261 6.78 -5.41 21.13
C PRO A 261 8.17 -6.03 21.11
N GLY A 262 8.82 -6.07 22.29
CA GLY A 262 10.19 -6.58 22.42
C GLY A 262 10.35 -8.00 21.92
N SER A 263 11.59 -8.40 21.67
CA SER A 263 11.99 -9.67 21.03
C SER A 263 11.50 -10.96 21.70
N GLU A 264 10.98 -10.87 22.93
CA GLU A 264 10.46 -12.03 23.68
C GLU A 264 9.07 -12.49 23.23
N LYS A 265 8.35 -11.66 22.47
CA LYS A 265 7.04 -12.01 21.91
C LYS A 265 7.05 -11.69 20.43
N PRO A 266 6.85 -12.69 19.57
CA PRO A 266 6.78 -12.45 18.14
C PRO A 266 5.65 -11.45 17.87
N PHE A 267 5.95 -10.43 17.07
CA PHE A 267 4.97 -9.48 16.58
C PHE A 267 4.07 -10.18 15.57
N HIS A 268 2.87 -10.51 15.97
CA HIS A 268 1.89 -11.09 15.06
C HIS A 268 1.11 -9.96 14.36
N PHE A 269 1.34 -9.79 13.08
CA PHE A 269 0.58 -8.89 12.21
C PHE A 269 -0.93 -9.16 12.28
N SER A 270 -1.34 -10.40 12.55
CA SER A 270 -2.72 -10.78 12.82
C SER A 270 -3.38 -9.94 13.90
N ARG A 271 -2.67 -9.59 14.97
CA ARG A 271 -3.22 -8.72 16.02
C ARG A 271 -3.49 -7.29 15.55
N MET A 272 -2.71 -6.76 14.62
CA MET A 272 -3.02 -5.45 14.03
C MET A 272 -4.26 -5.52 13.13
N ILE A 273 -4.39 -6.59 12.35
CA ILE A 273 -5.57 -6.82 11.51
C ILE A 273 -6.80 -7.04 12.40
N GLU A 274 -6.66 -7.76 13.52
CA GLU A 274 -7.71 -7.94 14.52
C GLU A 274 -8.15 -6.60 15.12
N LEU A 275 -7.21 -5.72 15.48
CA LEU A 275 -7.52 -4.37 15.98
C LEU A 275 -8.25 -3.50 14.95
N LEU A 276 -7.89 -3.63 13.68
CA LEU A 276 -8.49 -2.89 12.58
C LEU A 276 -9.81 -3.52 12.10
N GLY A 277 -9.90 -4.85 12.13
CA GLY A 277 -11.02 -5.58 11.55
C GLY A 277 -12.12 -5.97 12.52
N ASN A 278 -11.81 -6.62 13.60
CA ASN A 278 -12.77 -7.07 14.62
C ASN A 278 -12.04 -7.88 15.72
N PRO A 279 -11.49 -7.26 16.76
CA PRO A 279 -10.84 -8.02 17.80
C PRO A 279 -11.87 -8.89 18.53
N PRO A 280 -11.56 -10.14 18.84
CA PRO A 280 -12.38 -10.93 19.74
C PRO A 280 -12.33 -10.29 21.15
N GLY A 281 -13.48 -9.81 21.65
CA GLY A 281 -13.61 -9.23 22.98
C GLY A 281 -13.93 -7.74 22.98
N ASP A 282 -13.90 -7.13 24.18
CA ASP A 282 -14.31 -5.74 24.44
C ASP A 282 -13.25 -4.68 24.04
N GLY A 283 -12.31 -5.02 23.17
CA GLY A 283 -11.27 -4.10 22.71
C GLY A 283 -11.80 -3.00 21.77
N PRO A 284 -11.11 -1.86 21.67
CA PRO A 284 -11.49 -0.81 20.74
C PRO A 284 -11.44 -1.34 19.30
N GLN A 285 -12.55 -1.19 18.59
CA GLN A 285 -12.68 -1.58 17.19
C GLN A 285 -12.54 -0.34 16.32
N ILE A 286 -11.67 -0.41 15.31
CA ILE A 286 -11.63 0.59 14.24
C ILE A 286 -12.55 0.09 13.13
N GLY A 287 -13.85 0.24 13.30
CA GLY A 287 -14.86 -0.16 12.31
C GLY A 287 -14.97 0.80 11.12
N MET A 288 -13.86 1.43 10.72
CA MET A 288 -13.79 2.35 9.60
C MET A 288 -12.93 1.77 8.47
N PRO A 289 -13.13 2.22 7.24
CA PRO A 289 -12.19 1.90 6.15
C PRO A 289 -10.76 2.27 6.55
N TYR A 290 -9.82 1.42 6.20
CA TYR A 290 -8.41 1.60 6.57
C TYR A 290 -7.47 1.10 5.47
N ALA A 291 -6.24 1.59 5.52
CA ALA A 291 -5.11 1.01 4.82
C ALA A 291 -3.93 0.83 5.78
N LEU A 292 -3.45 -0.39 5.88
CA LEU A 292 -2.25 -0.73 6.63
C LEU A 292 -1.09 -0.88 5.65
N CYS A 293 -0.16 0.08 5.67
CA CYS A 293 0.98 0.09 4.75
C CYS A 293 2.25 -0.35 5.47
N THR A 294 2.92 -1.36 4.90
CA THR A 294 4.28 -1.75 5.27
C THR A 294 5.21 -1.40 4.13
N THR A 295 6.14 -0.48 4.36
CA THR A 295 7.13 -0.07 3.36
C THR A 295 8.49 -0.66 3.70
N LEU A 296 9.08 -1.35 2.72
CA LEU A 296 10.42 -1.89 2.76
C LEU A 296 11.31 -1.04 1.86
N HIS A 297 12.34 -0.48 2.44
CA HIS A 297 13.35 0.30 1.73
C HIS A 297 14.66 -0.48 1.63
N PHE A 298 15.14 -0.69 0.41
CA PHE A 298 16.40 -1.37 0.13
C PHE A 298 17.51 -0.33 -0.08
N PRO A 299 18.34 -0.05 0.95
CA PRO A 299 19.40 0.93 0.82
C PRO A 299 20.53 0.40 -0.05
N GLU A 300 21.29 1.29 -0.65
CA GLU A 300 22.49 0.94 -1.37
C GLU A 300 23.48 0.20 -0.45
N GLN A 301 23.81 -1.04 -0.78
CA GLN A 301 24.64 -1.90 0.09
C GLN A 301 26.02 -1.31 0.36
N GLN A 302 26.62 -0.64 -0.63
CA GLN A 302 27.92 0.00 -0.45
C GLN A 302 27.88 1.13 0.58
N THR A 303 26.84 1.96 0.54
CA THR A 303 26.61 3.04 1.51
C THR A 303 26.37 2.49 2.91
N LYS A 304 25.62 1.38 3.02
CA LYS A 304 25.36 0.72 4.31
C LYS A 304 26.63 0.10 4.88
N ALA A 305 27.40 -0.60 4.07
CA ALA A 305 28.69 -1.18 4.49
C ALA A 305 29.69 -0.10 4.92
N ALA A 306 29.73 1.04 4.20
CA ALA A 306 30.57 2.18 4.58
C ALA A 306 30.13 2.79 5.92
N LYS A 307 28.82 2.97 6.16
CA LYS A 307 28.30 3.45 7.45
C LYS A 307 28.59 2.48 8.59
N VAL A 308 28.44 1.18 8.37
CA VAL A 308 28.77 0.16 9.38
C VAL A 308 30.24 0.21 9.72
N ARG A 309 31.14 0.25 8.72
CA ARG A 309 32.59 0.38 8.92
C ARG A 309 32.98 1.68 9.64
N ALA A 310 32.33 2.80 9.27
CA ALA A 310 32.56 4.09 9.94
C ALA A 310 32.16 4.03 11.42
N ASN A 311 30.98 3.43 11.70
CA ASN A 311 30.51 3.25 13.08
C ASN A 311 31.40 2.30 13.88
N GLN A 312 31.87 1.19 13.27
CA GLN A 312 32.85 0.30 13.88
C GLN A 312 34.13 1.04 14.23
N GLY A 313 34.67 1.83 13.28
CA GLY A 313 35.88 2.65 13.50
C GLY A 313 35.69 3.70 14.59
N GLN A 314 34.50 4.29 14.73
CA GLN A 314 34.19 5.21 15.84
C GLN A 314 34.14 4.48 17.20
N VAL A 315 33.47 3.31 17.24
CA VAL A 315 33.41 2.50 18.46
C VAL A 315 34.81 2.02 18.87
N GLU A 316 35.65 1.63 17.91
CA GLU A 316 37.03 1.22 18.18
C GLU A 316 37.92 2.38 18.67
N LYS A 317 37.76 3.58 18.10
CA LYS A 317 38.50 4.78 18.52
C LYS A 317 38.01 5.31 19.87
N SER A 318 36.73 5.20 20.19
CA SER A 318 36.18 5.66 21.46
C SER A 318 36.34 4.66 22.61
N ALA A 319 36.65 3.40 22.30
CA ALA A 319 36.86 2.37 23.30
C ALA A 319 38.29 2.44 23.86
N ASN A 320 38.46 3.12 25.01
CA ASN A 320 39.70 3.07 25.75
C ASN A 320 40.04 1.60 26.08
N PRO A 321 41.25 1.11 25.75
CA PRO A 321 41.68 -0.27 26.02
C PRO A 321 41.49 -0.72 27.48
N LEU A 322 41.61 0.21 28.41
CA LEU A 322 41.36 -0.03 29.84
C LEU A 322 39.86 -0.25 30.15
N MET A 323 38.96 0.48 29.50
CA MET A 323 37.50 0.30 29.66
C MET A 323 37.01 -1.01 29.10
N LEU A 324 37.60 -1.51 28.01
CA LEU A 324 37.25 -2.82 27.42
C LEU A 324 37.58 -3.99 28.35
N LYS A 325 38.59 -3.85 29.20
CA LYS A 325 38.93 -4.88 30.22
C LYS A 325 37.88 -4.95 31.34
N TRP A 326 37.22 -3.85 31.66
CA TRP A 326 36.32 -3.74 32.82
C TRP A 326 34.82 -3.73 32.47
N SER A 327 34.43 -3.65 31.20
CA SER A 327 33.05 -3.62 30.78
C SER A 327 32.73 -4.73 29.77
N PRO A 328 32.17 -5.86 30.23
CA PRO A 328 31.76 -6.97 29.36
C PRO A 328 30.74 -6.54 28.29
N ARG A 329 29.96 -5.48 28.55
CA ARG A 329 28.97 -4.93 27.58
C ARG A 329 29.66 -4.24 26.39
N LEU A 330 30.78 -3.55 26.58
CA LEU A 330 31.53 -2.92 25.50
C LEU A 330 32.25 -3.97 24.63
N LYS A 331 32.71 -5.07 25.24
CA LYS A 331 33.31 -6.19 24.52
C LYS A 331 32.28 -6.88 23.62
N LYS A 332 31.07 -7.13 24.14
CA LYS A 332 29.95 -7.71 23.39
C LYS A 332 29.50 -6.83 22.24
N LYS A 333 29.53 -5.50 22.38
CA LYS A 333 29.21 -4.54 21.34
C LYS A 333 30.25 -4.48 20.22
N ARG A 334 31.52 -4.82 20.52
CA ARG A 334 32.62 -4.93 19.54
C ARG A 334 32.56 -6.23 18.74
N GLU A 335 32.11 -7.33 19.34
CA GLU A 335 32.03 -8.66 18.73
C GLU A 335 30.70 -8.90 17.99
N GLY A 336 29.74 -8.01 18.13
CA GLY A 336 28.39 -8.11 17.55
C GLY A 336 28.10 -7.20 16.35
N TYR A 337 29.13 -6.62 15.74
CA TYR A 337 29.02 -5.85 14.50
C TYR A 337 29.63 -6.59 13.32
#